data_ab60d2dc37350e9537906dcfb28dbef8
#
_entry.id   ab60d2dc37350e9537906dcfb28dbef8
#
_cell.length_a   1.000
_cell.length_b   1.000
_cell.length_c   1.000
_cell.angle_alpha   90.00
_cell.angle_beta   90.00
_cell.angle_gamma   90.00
#
_symmetry.space_group_name_H-M   'P 1'
#
loop_
_entity.id
_entity.type
_entity.pdbx_description
1 polymer ?
#
loop_
_entity_poly.entity_id
_entity_poly.type
_entity_poly.pdbx_seq_one_letter_code
_entity_poly.pdbx_strand_id
1 'polypeptide(L)'
;MKLREWQENAFPLWWAKKRGIIKVVTGGGKTVFAIHCLKKYLEEEPDKSILIVVPSIALLDQWYEGISLNFKSKDIALNGGGEQITDLSKVCITTIDSLKNIISKVDQDNTLLIVDECHKIGTEKRGEMLTGNWHATLGLSATPERDYDDNFYIIIKKILGDIIFDYDYIDAREDEVIVNFKLLYAYAEMTEAENDKYKDFTKKIQRRAATIGGNNMNDYPLKMLIFNRARMVK
;
A
#
# COMPACT_ATOMS: atom_id res chain seq x y z
N MET A 1 -16.48 -18.84 2.09
CA MET A 1 -15.83 -17.86 3.00
C MET A 1 -16.92 -16.89 3.42
N LYS A 2 -17.16 -16.72 4.72
CA LYS A 2 -18.14 -15.75 5.21
C LYS A 2 -17.46 -14.38 5.28
N LEU A 3 -18.03 -13.39 4.65
CA LEU A 3 -17.57 -12.01 4.75
C LEU A 3 -17.96 -11.40 6.11
N ARG A 4 -17.22 -10.40 6.53
CA ARG A 4 -17.60 -9.51 7.62
C ARG A 4 -18.58 -8.45 7.10
N GLU A 5 -19.36 -7.85 7.98
CA GLU A 5 -20.37 -6.86 7.62
C GLU A 5 -19.78 -5.71 6.80
N TRP A 6 -18.65 -5.14 7.22
CA TRP A 6 -18.01 -4.08 6.46
C TRP A 6 -17.60 -4.52 5.03
N GLN A 7 -17.23 -5.79 4.85
CA GLN A 7 -16.87 -6.34 3.52
C GLN A 7 -18.11 -6.48 2.64
N GLU A 8 -19.23 -6.90 3.22
CA GLU A 8 -20.53 -6.97 2.53
C GLU A 8 -20.99 -5.57 2.12
N ASN A 9 -20.80 -4.56 2.97
CA ASN A 9 -21.13 -3.17 2.68
C ASN A 9 -20.20 -2.51 1.64
N ALA A 10 -18.91 -2.81 1.67
CA ALA A 10 -17.91 -2.24 0.75
C ALA A 10 -17.99 -2.85 -0.66
N PHE A 11 -18.36 -4.13 -0.78
CA PHE A 11 -18.35 -4.84 -2.05
C PHE A 11 -19.22 -4.19 -3.12
N PRO A 12 -20.52 -3.87 -2.90
CA PRO A 12 -21.37 -3.24 -3.91
C PRO A 12 -20.85 -1.87 -4.35
N LEU A 13 -20.19 -1.11 -3.46
CA LEU A 13 -19.62 0.20 -3.81
C LEU A 13 -18.47 0.05 -4.80
N TRP A 14 -17.59 -0.92 -4.58
CA TRP A 14 -16.51 -1.21 -5.53
C TRP A 14 -17.07 -1.86 -6.81
N TRP A 15 -18.00 -2.80 -6.67
CA TRP A 15 -18.56 -3.54 -7.80
C TRP A 15 -19.23 -2.65 -8.84
N ALA A 16 -19.94 -1.63 -8.40
CA ALA A 16 -20.62 -0.69 -9.28
C ALA A 16 -19.66 0.10 -10.19
N LYS A 17 -18.44 0.39 -9.70
CA LYS A 17 -17.46 1.20 -10.42
C LYS A 17 -16.29 0.37 -10.95
N LYS A 18 -16.04 -0.80 -10.39
CA LYS A 18 -14.84 -1.64 -10.59
C LYS A 18 -13.54 -0.82 -10.48
N ARG A 19 -13.58 0.28 -9.70
CA ARG A 19 -12.48 1.21 -9.52
C ARG A 19 -12.59 1.94 -8.19
N GLY A 20 -11.50 1.93 -7.41
CA GLY A 20 -11.41 2.68 -6.16
C GLY A 20 -10.53 2.07 -5.11
N ILE A 21 -10.41 2.77 -4.00
CA ILE A 21 -9.57 2.41 -2.85
C ILE A 21 -10.49 2.09 -1.66
N ILE A 22 -10.20 0.98 -1.00
CA ILE A 22 -10.80 0.57 0.26
C ILE A 22 -9.79 0.87 1.36
N LYS A 23 -10.12 1.86 2.18
CA LYS A 23 -9.33 2.26 3.34
C LYS A 23 -9.81 1.47 4.54
N VAL A 24 -8.98 0.60 5.06
CA VAL A 24 -9.32 -0.31 6.15
C VAL A 24 -8.14 -0.47 7.09
N VAL A 25 -8.41 -0.36 8.38
CA VAL A 25 -7.42 -0.54 9.44
C VAL A 25 -6.63 -1.86 9.28
N THR A 26 -5.38 -1.86 9.74
CA THR A 26 -4.54 -3.06 9.72
C THR A 26 -5.20 -4.17 10.55
N GLY A 27 -5.21 -5.41 10.01
CA GLY A 27 -5.90 -6.54 10.65
C GLY A 27 -7.41 -6.60 10.33
N GLY A 28 -7.99 -5.59 9.69
CA GLY A 28 -9.42 -5.54 9.36
C GLY A 28 -9.89 -6.60 8.35
N GLY A 29 -8.97 -7.25 7.59
CA GLY A 29 -9.33 -8.31 6.63
C GLY A 29 -9.32 -7.84 5.17
N LYS A 30 -8.47 -6.85 4.81
CA LYS A 30 -8.30 -6.33 3.44
C LYS A 30 -8.07 -7.41 2.39
N THR A 31 -7.16 -8.35 2.66
CA THR A 31 -6.81 -9.44 1.73
C THR A 31 -7.99 -10.36 1.45
N VAL A 32 -8.77 -10.69 2.50
CA VAL A 32 -10.00 -11.50 2.38
C VAL A 32 -11.01 -10.82 1.47
N PHE A 33 -11.24 -9.52 1.66
CA PHE A 33 -12.12 -8.72 0.82
C PHE A 33 -11.65 -8.72 -0.65
N ALA A 34 -10.38 -8.47 -0.89
CA ALA A 34 -9.85 -8.43 -2.24
C ALA A 34 -9.90 -9.79 -2.95
N ILE A 35 -9.67 -10.91 -2.23
CA ILE A 35 -9.87 -12.27 -2.77
C ILE A 35 -11.34 -12.50 -3.14
N HIS A 36 -12.27 -11.98 -2.35
CA HIS A 36 -13.69 -12.03 -2.72
C HIS A 36 -13.97 -11.25 -4.01
N CYS A 37 -13.46 -10.02 -4.10
CA CYS A 37 -13.63 -9.17 -5.28
C CYS A 37 -13.06 -9.82 -6.54
N LEU A 38 -11.83 -10.34 -6.49
CA LEU A 38 -11.20 -10.97 -7.67
C LEU A 38 -11.92 -12.25 -8.11
N LYS A 39 -12.44 -13.04 -7.16
CA LYS A 39 -13.25 -14.23 -7.51
C LYS A 39 -14.52 -13.83 -8.26
N LYS A 40 -15.26 -12.89 -7.71
CA LYS A 40 -16.46 -12.38 -8.35
C LYS A 40 -16.19 -11.76 -9.71
N TYR A 41 -15.07 -11.03 -9.81
CA TYR A 41 -14.64 -10.44 -11.06
C TYR A 41 -14.36 -11.51 -12.14
N LEU A 42 -13.64 -12.58 -11.82
CA LEU A 42 -13.35 -13.67 -12.76
C LEU A 42 -14.57 -14.58 -13.03
N GLU A 43 -15.56 -14.63 -12.13
CA GLU A 43 -16.82 -15.31 -12.39
C GLU A 43 -17.64 -14.58 -13.47
N GLU A 44 -17.63 -13.23 -13.48
CA GLU A 44 -18.32 -12.41 -14.48
C GLU A 44 -17.51 -12.24 -15.76
N GLU A 45 -16.18 -12.09 -15.63
CA GLU A 45 -15.25 -11.79 -16.70
C GLU A 45 -14.17 -12.90 -16.81
N PRO A 46 -14.53 -14.12 -17.28
CA PRO A 46 -13.65 -15.28 -17.21
C PRO A 46 -12.40 -15.17 -18.11
N ASP A 47 -12.40 -14.28 -19.09
CA ASP A 47 -11.26 -14.07 -20.00
C ASP A 47 -10.26 -13.02 -19.49
N LYS A 48 -10.61 -12.28 -18.46
CA LYS A 48 -9.75 -11.25 -17.86
C LYS A 48 -8.66 -11.87 -16.96
N SER A 49 -7.65 -11.07 -16.67
CA SER A 49 -6.51 -11.43 -15.82
C SER A 49 -6.47 -10.57 -14.56
N ILE A 50 -5.69 -10.99 -13.58
CA ILE A 50 -5.47 -10.27 -12.32
C ILE A 50 -3.98 -9.99 -12.15
N LEU A 51 -3.63 -8.75 -11.84
CA LEU A 51 -2.30 -8.37 -11.39
C LEU A 51 -2.39 -7.86 -9.95
N ILE A 52 -1.72 -8.54 -9.02
CA ILE A 52 -1.65 -8.15 -7.62
C ILE A 52 -0.25 -7.63 -7.34
N VAL A 53 -0.17 -6.38 -6.89
CA VAL A 53 1.08 -5.70 -6.55
C VAL A 53 1.18 -5.54 -5.04
N VAL A 54 2.24 -6.08 -4.46
CA VAL A 54 2.49 -6.08 -3.02
C VAL A 54 3.83 -5.43 -2.67
N PRO A 55 4.01 -4.84 -1.48
CA PRO A 55 5.24 -4.13 -1.13
C PRO A 55 6.42 -5.02 -0.73
N SER A 56 6.20 -6.30 -0.41
CA SER A 56 7.25 -7.19 0.11
C SER A 56 7.03 -8.65 -0.25
N ILE A 57 8.10 -9.44 -0.17
CA ILE A 57 8.06 -10.89 -0.39
C ILE A 57 7.15 -11.57 0.63
N ALA A 58 7.21 -11.18 1.91
CA ALA A 58 6.34 -11.76 2.94
C ALA A 58 4.84 -11.58 2.63
N LEU A 59 4.45 -10.41 2.06
CA LEU A 59 3.08 -10.22 1.60
C LEU A 59 2.78 -10.99 0.31
N LEU A 60 3.78 -11.17 -0.57
CA LEU A 60 3.62 -12.02 -1.76
C LEU A 60 3.28 -13.46 -1.35
N ASP A 61 4.00 -14.02 -0.40
CA ASP A 61 3.76 -15.37 0.13
C ASP A 61 2.37 -15.47 0.79
N GLN A 62 2.00 -14.49 1.60
CA GLN A 62 0.66 -14.44 2.23
C GLN A 62 -0.47 -14.38 1.20
N TRP A 63 -0.30 -13.58 0.14
CA TRP A 63 -1.28 -13.51 -0.95
C TRP A 63 -1.36 -14.82 -1.72
N TYR A 64 -0.21 -15.44 -2.01
CA TYR A 64 -0.17 -16.75 -2.65
C TYR A 64 -0.93 -17.81 -1.86
N GLU A 65 -0.67 -17.91 -0.55
CA GLU A 65 -1.39 -18.83 0.34
C GLU A 65 -2.91 -18.59 0.28
N GLY A 66 -3.36 -17.33 0.40
CA GLY A 66 -4.77 -16.99 0.35
C GLY A 66 -5.44 -17.32 -0.98
N ILE A 67 -4.75 -17.11 -2.10
CA ILE A 67 -5.27 -17.36 -3.45
C ILE A 67 -5.23 -18.85 -3.79
N SER A 68 -4.21 -19.58 -3.40
CA SER A 68 -4.05 -21.02 -3.69
C SER A 68 -5.16 -21.89 -3.10
N LEU A 69 -5.89 -21.39 -2.11
CA LEU A 69 -7.10 -22.03 -1.60
C LEU A 69 -8.27 -22.02 -2.61
N ASN A 70 -8.21 -21.16 -3.62
CA ASN A 70 -9.31 -20.92 -4.56
C ASN A 70 -8.93 -21.14 -6.03
N PHE A 71 -7.64 -21.12 -6.35
CA PHE A 71 -7.12 -21.25 -7.71
C PHE A 71 -6.10 -22.38 -7.79
N LYS A 72 -5.99 -22.99 -8.96
CA LYS A 72 -4.96 -24.02 -9.19
C LYS A 72 -3.60 -23.35 -9.31
N SER A 73 -2.55 -23.99 -8.80
CA SER A 73 -1.19 -23.44 -8.83
C SER A 73 -0.72 -23.06 -10.25
N LYS A 74 -1.14 -23.78 -11.28
CA LYS A 74 -0.82 -23.47 -12.68
C LYS A 74 -1.43 -22.15 -13.19
N ASP A 75 -2.46 -21.64 -12.52
CA ASP A 75 -3.16 -20.41 -12.87
C ASP A 75 -2.60 -19.20 -12.09
N ILE A 76 -1.60 -19.43 -11.23
CA ILE A 76 -0.95 -18.40 -10.40
C ILE A 76 0.51 -18.27 -10.79
N ALA A 77 0.95 -17.06 -11.10
CA ALA A 77 2.35 -16.74 -11.35
C ALA A 77 2.89 -15.83 -10.24
N LEU A 78 4.12 -16.09 -9.80
CA LEU A 78 4.83 -15.29 -8.80
C LEU A 78 6.02 -14.57 -9.44
N ASN A 79 6.15 -13.27 -9.20
CA ASN A 79 7.27 -12.46 -9.67
C ASN A 79 7.88 -11.69 -8.50
N GLY A 80 8.95 -12.21 -7.94
CA GLY A 80 9.64 -11.67 -6.77
C GLY A 80 10.35 -12.77 -5.99
N GLY A 81 11.21 -12.40 -5.04
CA GLY A 81 11.90 -13.39 -4.20
C GLY A 81 12.90 -14.30 -4.94
N GLY A 82 13.34 -13.91 -6.15
CA GLY A 82 14.23 -14.73 -6.99
C GLY A 82 13.50 -15.48 -8.10
N GLU A 83 12.18 -15.58 -8.05
CA GLU A 83 11.38 -16.14 -9.13
C GLU A 83 11.14 -15.11 -10.24
N GLN A 84 11.35 -15.55 -11.48
CA GLN A 84 11.05 -14.76 -12.67
C GLN A 84 10.07 -15.56 -13.54
N ILE A 85 8.96 -14.91 -13.89
CA ILE A 85 7.97 -15.51 -14.78
C ILE A 85 8.27 -15.18 -16.25
N THR A 86 8.15 -16.20 -17.10
CA THR A 86 8.22 -16.06 -18.55
C THR A 86 6.85 -15.69 -19.14
N ASP A 87 5.79 -16.24 -18.57
CA ASP A 87 4.42 -16.03 -19.00
C ASP A 87 3.52 -15.55 -17.86
N LEU A 88 2.59 -14.63 -18.18
CA LEU A 88 1.57 -14.16 -17.25
C LEU A 88 0.47 -15.22 -17.15
N SER A 89 0.27 -15.76 -15.96
CA SER A 89 -0.86 -16.65 -15.66
C SER A 89 -2.13 -15.82 -15.39
N LYS A 90 -3.25 -16.52 -15.19
CA LYS A 90 -4.55 -15.92 -14.88
C LYS A 90 -4.50 -14.92 -13.73
N VAL A 91 -3.74 -15.26 -12.70
CA VAL A 91 -3.45 -14.40 -11.54
C VAL A 91 -1.94 -14.27 -11.41
N CYS A 92 -1.44 -13.07 -11.49
CA CYS A 92 -0.02 -12.76 -11.27
C CYS A 92 0.12 -11.96 -9.97
N ILE A 93 1.00 -12.41 -9.08
CA ILE A 93 1.36 -11.68 -7.85
C ILE A 93 2.80 -11.21 -8.00
N THR A 94 3.04 -9.91 -7.80
CA THR A 94 4.37 -9.32 -7.95
C THR A 94 4.70 -8.38 -6.81
N THR A 95 5.97 -8.29 -6.47
CA THR A 95 6.42 -7.19 -5.62
C THR A 95 6.55 -5.90 -6.42
N ILE A 96 6.38 -4.74 -5.75
CA ILE A 96 6.56 -3.42 -6.40
C ILE A 96 7.92 -3.31 -7.10
N ASP A 97 8.98 -3.83 -6.46
CA ASP A 97 10.34 -3.71 -7.01
C ASP A 97 10.58 -4.64 -8.22
N SER A 98 9.85 -5.76 -8.29
CA SER A 98 9.91 -6.71 -9.42
C SER A 98 8.95 -6.36 -10.55
N LEU A 99 7.97 -5.48 -10.32
CA LEU A 99 6.94 -5.08 -11.28
C LEU A 99 7.54 -4.65 -12.64
N LYS A 100 8.65 -3.93 -12.63
CA LYS A 100 9.36 -3.48 -13.85
C LYS A 100 9.69 -4.60 -14.84
N ASN A 101 9.83 -5.84 -14.35
CA ASN A 101 10.21 -6.99 -15.17
C ASN A 101 9.05 -7.54 -16.01
N ILE A 102 7.81 -7.22 -15.63
CA ILE A 102 6.61 -7.81 -16.22
C ILE A 102 5.61 -6.80 -16.76
N ILE A 103 5.66 -5.55 -16.31
CA ILE A 103 4.62 -4.56 -16.61
C ILE A 103 4.40 -4.31 -18.10
N SER A 104 5.46 -4.39 -18.89
CA SER A 104 5.37 -4.25 -20.36
C SER A 104 4.66 -5.41 -21.07
N LYS A 105 4.46 -6.54 -20.37
CA LYS A 105 3.76 -7.72 -20.89
C LYS A 105 2.30 -7.77 -20.44
N VAL A 106 1.90 -6.89 -19.53
CA VAL A 106 0.53 -6.86 -19.00
C VAL A 106 -0.40 -6.15 -19.95
N ASP A 107 -1.45 -6.83 -20.36
CA ASP A 107 -2.56 -6.23 -21.10
C ASP A 107 -3.50 -5.54 -20.10
N GLN A 108 -3.28 -4.23 -19.89
CA GLN A 108 -4.01 -3.44 -18.91
C GLN A 108 -5.52 -3.39 -19.19
N ASP A 109 -5.93 -3.31 -20.46
CA ASP A 109 -7.35 -3.26 -20.87
C ASP A 109 -8.09 -4.57 -20.54
N ASN A 110 -7.36 -5.64 -20.28
CA ASN A 110 -7.87 -6.95 -19.90
C ASN A 110 -7.50 -7.40 -18.49
N THR A 111 -7.01 -6.48 -17.64
CA THR A 111 -6.49 -6.83 -16.32
C THR A 111 -7.14 -6.02 -15.20
N LEU A 112 -7.56 -6.70 -14.12
CA LEU A 112 -7.83 -6.08 -12.82
C LEU A 112 -6.51 -5.88 -12.07
N LEU A 113 -6.17 -4.64 -11.79
CA LEU A 113 -5.04 -4.26 -10.94
C LEU A 113 -5.48 -4.20 -9.47
N ILE A 114 -4.86 -5.01 -8.63
CA ILE A 114 -5.00 -4.92 -7.16
C ILE A 114 -3.67 -4.44 -6.59
N VAL A 115 -3.70 -3.38 -5.78
CA VAL A 115 -2.50 -2.84 -5.13
C VAL A 115 -2.68 -2.89 -3.62
N ASP A 116 -1.96 -3.78 -2.97
CA ASP A 116 -1.94 -3.86 -1.51
C ASP A 116 -0.94 -2.84 -0.94
N GLU A 117 -1.30 -2.24 0.20
CA GLU A 117 -0.60 -1.10 0.80
C GLU A 117 -0.34 0.00 -0.26
N CYS A 118 -1.40 0.42 -0.96
CA CYS A 118 -1.32 1.28 -2.14
C CYS A 118 -0.62 2.63 -1.90
N HIS A 119 -0.49 3.08 -0.65
CA HIS A 119 0.34 4.23 -0.32
C HIS A 119 1.83 4.07 -0.73
N LYS A 120 2.30 2.83 -0.94
CA LYS A 120 3.69 2.55 -1.34
C LYS A 120 3.98 2.88 -2.81
N ILE A 121 2.95 2.99 -3.66
CA ILE A 121 3.12 3.40 -5.06
C ILE A 121 3.09 4.92 -5.25
N GLY A 122 2.87 5.70 -4.20
CA GLY A 122 2.82 7.17 -4.22
C GLY A 122 4.16 7.87 -4.49
N THR A 123 5.09 7.24 -5.18
CA THR A 123 6.31 7.87 -5.68
C THR A 123 6.26 7.94 -7.21
N GLU A 124 6.79 9.00 -7.81
CA GLU A 124 6.78 9.22 -9.24
C GLU A 124 7.20 7.97 -10.02
N LYS A 125 8.37 7.42 -9.72
CA LYS A 125 8.90 6.23 -10.38
C LYS A 125 8.01 4.99 -10.29
N ARG A 126 7.34 4.77 -9.14
CA ARG A 126 6.48 3.60 -8.95
C ARG A 126 5.10 3.82 -9.56
N GLY A 127 4.58 5.04 -9.44
CA GLY A 127 3.32 5.43 -10.05
C GLY A 127 3.36 5.39 -11.58
N GLU A 128 4.44 5.88 -12.19
CA GLU A 128 4.62 5.83 -13.64
C GLU A 128 4.49 4.41 -14.20
N MET A 129 5.03 3.39 -13.52
CA MET A 129 4.92 2.00 -13.96
C MET A 129 3.48 1.49 -14.02
N LEU A 130 2.58 2.05 -13.19
CA LEU A 130 1.19 1.62 -13.09
C LEU A 130 0.22 2.58 -13.81
N THR A 131 0.74 3.63 -14.43
CA THR A 131 -0.07 4.55 -15.22
C THR A 131 -0.57 3.85 -16.49
N GLY A 132 -1.88 3.98 -16.76
CA GLY A 132 -2.50 3.41 -17.97
C GLY A 132 -3.99 3.16 -17.79
N ASN A 133 -4.58 2.49 -18.76
CA ASN A 133 -6.00 2.14 -18.81
C ASN A 133 -6.20 0.73 -18.26
N TRP A 134 -6.37 0.60 -16.96
CA TRP A 134 -6.72 -0.67 -16.34
C TRP A 134 -8.21 -0.95 -16.51
N HIS A 135 -8.57 -2.19 -16.87
CA HIS A 135 -9.97 -2.61 -16.98
C HIS A 135 -10.72 -2.42 -15.65
N ALA A 136 -10.08 -2.75 -14.55
CA ALA A 136 -10.56 -2.49 -13.21
C ALA A 136 -9.40 -2.23 -12.26
N THR A 137 -9.64 -1.54 -11.15
CA THR A 137 -8.61 -1.27 -10.13
C THR A 137 -9.18 -1.44 -8.73
N LEU A 138 -8.35 -1.94 -7.81
CA LEU A 138 -8.65 -2.04 -6.39
C LEU A 138 -7.42 -1.68 -5.57
N GLY A 139 -7.46 -0.56 -4.87
CA GLY A 139 -6.45 -0.16 -3.90
C GLY A 139 -6.82 -0.60 -2.49
N LEU A 140 -5.86 -1.08 -1.72
CA LEU A 140 -6.03 -1.46 -0.33
C LEU A 140 -4.99 -0.73 0.51
N SER A 141 -5.39 -0.05 1.57
CA SER A 141 -4.47 0.56 2.54
C SER A 141 -5.21 0.92 3.83
N ALA A 142 -4.50 0.97 4.94
CA ALA A 142 -4.99 1.60 6.16
C ALA A 142 -4.82 3.13 6.11
N THR A 143 -3.81 3.60 5.40
CA THR A 143 -3.43 5.01 5.30
C THR A 143 -3.06 5.35 3.86
N PRO A 144 -4.04 5.39 2.92
CA PRO A 144 -3.77 5.72 1.52
C PRO A 144 -3.26 7.16 1.38
N GLU A 145 -3.78 8.06 2.19
CA GLU A 145 -3.34 9.44 2.35
C GLU A 145 -2.23 9.52 3.38
N ARG A 146 -1.26 10.39 3.17
CA ARG A 146 -0.19 10.67 4.13
C ARG A 146 -0.21 12.14 4.46
N ASP A 147 -0.04 12.44 5.73
CA ASP A 147 0.14 13.81 6.19
C ASP A 147 1.33 14.46 5.46
N TYR A 148 1.11 15.67 4.96
CA TYR A 148 2.13 16.47 4.25
C TYR A 148 2.65 15.88 2.93
N ASP A 149 1.86 14.99 2.27
CA ASP A 149 2.24 14.36 1.00
C ASP A 149 1.07 14.37 0.01
N ASP A 150 1.15 15.21 -1.01
CA ASP A 150 0.13 15.36 -2.07
C ASP A 150 0.12 14.18 -3.07
N ASN A 151 1.04 13.22 -2.93
CA ASN A 151 1.18 12.09 -3.86
C ASN A 151 -0.07 11.20 -3.94
N PHE A 152 -0.91 11.20 -2.91
CA PHE A 152 -2.22 10.55 -2.98
C PHE A 152 -3.04 11.13 -4.15
N TYR A 153 -3.19 12.45 -4.21
CA TYR A 153 -4.00 13.12 -5.24
C TYR A 153 -3.34 13.12 -6.61
N ILE A 154 -2.01 13.26 -6.65
CA ILE A 154 -1.24 13.40 -7.88
C ILE A 154 -1.05 12.06 -8.58
N ILE A 155 -0.83 10.98 -7.83
CA ILE A 155 -0.41 9.67 -8.35
C ILE A 155 -1.45 8.60 -8.05
N ILE A 156 -1.70 8.30 -6.78
CA ILE A 156 -2.46 7.11 -6.35
C ILE A 156 -3.91 7.18 -6.84
N LYS A 157 -4.57 8.29 -6.62
CA LYS A 157 -5.95 8.52 -7.06
C LYS A 157 -6.11 8.43 -8.59
N LYS A 158 -5.13 8.91 -9.34
CA LYS A 158 -5.17 8.83 -10.82
C LYS A 158 -5.13 7.39 -11.32
N ILE A 159 -4.38 6.52 -10.65
CA ILE A 159 -4.22 5.12 -11.01
C ILE A 159 -5.41 4.30 -10.51
N LEU A 160 -5.73 4.41 -9.24
CA LEU A 160 -6.66 3.50 -8.54
C LEU A 160 -8.08 4.05 -8.38
N GLY A 161 -8.28 5.36 -8.48
CA GLY A 161 -9.54 6.03 -8.20
C GLY A 161 -9.62 6.63 -6.80
N ASP A 162 -10.82 7.06 -6.43
CA ASP A 162 -11.12 7.64 -5.12
C ASP A 162 -11.11 6.59 -4.00
N ILE A 163 -11.01 7.07 -2.75
CA ILE A 163 -11.39 6.27 -1.59
C ILE A 163 -12.91 6.14 -1.63
N ILE A 164 -13.41 4.92 -1.76
CA ILE A 164 -14.85 4.62 -1.90
C ILE A 164 -15.44 3.98 -0.65
N PHE A 165 -14.59 3.56 0.28
CA PHE A 165 -14.99 3.01 1.57
C PHE A 165 -13.89 3.26 2.60
N ASP A 166 -14.30 3.65 3.81
CA ASP A 166 -13.40 3.87 4.96
C ASP A 166 -13.93 3.04 6.14
N TYR A 167 -13.07 2.23 6.71
CA TYR A 167 -13.32 1.41 7.89
C TYR A 167 -12.17 1.61 8.86
N ASP A 168 -12.37 2.54 9.75
CA ASP A 168 -11.33 3.03 10.64
C ASP A 168 -11.14 2.16 11.90
N TYR A 169 -10.32 2.63 12.82
CA TYR A 169 -10.06 1.96 14.09
C TYR A 169 -11.29 1.91 14.99
N ILE A 170 -12.13 2.96 14.95
CA ILE A 170 -13.31 3.05 15.81
C ILE A 170 -14.33 2.02 15.36
N ASP A 171 -14.64 1.98 14.08
CA ASP A 171 -15.54 1.00 13.48
C ASP A 171 -15.09 -0.44 13.77
N ALA A 172 -13.80 -0.72 13.54
CA ALA A 172 -13.25 -2.07 13.71
C ALA A 172 -13.21 -2.51 15.18
N ARG A 173 -13.14 -1.57 16.11
CA ARG A 173 -13.24 -1.85 17.55
C ARG A 173 -14.69 -2.09 17.97
N GLU A 174 -15.63 -1.32 17.47
CA GLU A 174 -17.07 -1.49 17.73
C GLU A 174 -17.57 -2.83 17.21
N ASP A 175 -17.07 -3.26 16.05
CA ASP A 175 -17.36 -4.57 15.45
C ASP A 175 -16.56 -5.73 16.06
N GLU A 176 -15.76 -5.50 17.10
CA GLU A 176 -14.89 -6.50 17.73
C GLU A 176 -13.92 -7.20 16.76
N VAL A 177 -13.60 -6.53 15.64
CA VAL A 177 -12.66 -7.03 14.62
C VAL A 177 -11.22 -6.90 15.05
N ILE A 178 -10.91 -5.87 15.84
CA ILE A 178 -9.60 -5.63 16.45
C ILE A 178 -9.73 -5.54 17.97
N VAL A 179 -8.65 -5.93 18.64
CA VAL A 179 -8.61 -5.89 20.12
C VAL A 179 -8.46 -4.46 20.64
N ASN A 180 -9.04 -4.19 21.79
CA ASN A 180 -8.77 -2.95 22.52
C ASN A 180 -7.29 -2.90 22.95
N PHE A 181 -6.65 -1.77 22.74
CA PHE A 181 -5.32 -1.51 23.27
C PHE A 181 -5.28 -0.19 24.06
N LYS A 182 -4.36 -0.11 24.98
CA LYS A 182 -4.04 1.12 25.70
C LYS A 182 -2.69 1.63 25.20
N LEU A 183 -2.66 2.87 24.74
CA LEU A 183 -1.41 3.53 24.42
C LEU A 183 -0.85 4.15 25.72
N LEU A 184 0.27 3.63 26.17
CA LEU A 184 0.98 4.15 27.34
C LEU A 184 2.16 4.99 26.84
N TYR A 185 2.18 6.25 27.23
CA TYR A 185 3.31 7.14 26.98
C TYR A 185 4.26 7.06 28.18
N ALA A 186 5.49 6.64 27.93
CA ALA A 186 6.58 6.73 28.91
C ALA A 186 7.42 7.96 28.55
N TYR A 187 7.53 8.88 29.49
CA TYR A 187 8.43 10.02 29.36
C TYR A 187 9.79 9.61 29.92
N ALA A 188 10.82 9.75 29.08
CA ALA A 188 12.20 9.60 29.49
C ALA A 188 12.91 10.93 29.28
N GLU A 189 13.61 11.42 30.28
CA GLU A 189 14.45 12.59 30.15
C GLU A 189 15.75 12.21 29.44
N MET A 190 16.18 13.08 28.53
CA MET A 190 17.47 12.93 27.91
C MET A 190 18.58 13.22 28.91
N THR A 191 19.64 12.43 28.88
CA THR A 191 20.87 12.76 29.58
C THR A 191 21.45 14.08 29.05
N GLU A 192 22.31 14.75 29.81
CA GLU A 192 22.97 16.00 29.35
C GLU A 192 23.69 15.80 28.01
N ALA A 193 24.41 14.68 27.87
CA ALA A 193 25.14 14.35 26.63
C ALA A 193 24.22 14.13 25.41
N GLU A 194 23.05 13.53 25.62
CA GLU A 194 22.03 13.36 24.58
C GLU A 194 21.40 14.71 24.20
N ASN A 195 21.09 15.53 25.19
CA ASN A 195 20.52 16.86 24.99
C ASN A 195 21.48 17.77 24.22
N ASP A 196 22.76 17.71 24.52
CA ASP A 196 23.79 18.49 23.81
C ASP A 196 23.90 18.04 22.34
N LYS A 197 23.92 16.73 22.08
CA LYS A 197 23.88 16.20 20.70
C LYS A 197 22.60 16.61 19.97
N TYR A 198 21.45 16.55 20.62
CA TYR A 198 20.19 16.98 20.03
C TYR A 198 20.20 18.46 19.64
N LYS A 199 20.73 19.32 20.52
CA LYS A 199 20.93 20.75 20.26
C LYS A 199 21.90 21.00 19.11
N ASP A 200 22.99 20.23 19.01
CA ASP A 200 23.95 20.32 17.91
C ASP A 200 23.30 19.96 16.57
N PHE A 201 22.56 18.86 16.50
CA PHE A 201 21.77 18.53 15.29
C PHE A 201 20.77 19.63 14.96
N THR A 202 20.10 20.20 15.92
CA THR A 202 19.14 21.29 15.71
C THR A 202 19.84 22.51 15.09
N LYS A 203 21.02 22.88 15.60
CA LYS A 203 21.80 23.99 15.02
C LYS A 203 22.26 23.68 13.59
N LYS A 204 22.71 22.44 13.31
CA LYS A 204 23.11 22.01 11.96
C LYS A 204 21.93 22.05 10.97
N ILE A 205 20.74 21.61 11.39
CA ILE A 205 19.51 21.69 10.61
C ILE A 205 19.17 23.17 10.28
N GLN A 206 19.17 24.03 11.27
CA GLN A 206 18.89 25.46 11.08
C GLN A 206 19.87 26.12 10.10
N ARG A 207 21.17 25.88 10.26
CA ARG A 207 22.20 26.39 9.34
C ARG A 207 21.98 25.89 7.91
N ARG A 208 21.73 24.61 7.75
CA ARG A 208 21.48 24.04 6.41
C ARG A 208 20.21 24.60 5.78
N ALA A 209 19.11 24.66 6.54
CA ALA A 209 17.87 25.24 6.08
C ALA A 209 18.03 26.72 5.65
N ALA A 210 18.79 27.52 6.42
CA ALA A 210 19.09 28.90 6.06
C ALA A 210 19.89 29.00 4.74
N THR A 211 20.83 28.06 4.51
CA THR A 211 21.66 28.04 3.27
C THR A 211 20.84 27.73 2.02
N ILE A 212 19.79 26.91 2.13
CA ILE A 212 18.96 26.45 0.99
C ILE A 212 17.64 27.20 0.87
N GLY A 213 17.41 28.25 1.68
CA GLY A 213 16.24 29.09 1.62
C GLY A 213 14.96 28.48 2.20
N GLY A 214 15.10 27.52 3.14
CA GLY A 214 13.97 26.92 3.84
C GLY A 214 14.10 25.40 4.08
N ASN A 215 13.03 24.77 4.53
CA ASN A 215 12.98 23.31 4.76
C ASN A 215 12.69 22.55 3.45
N ASN A 216 13.66 22.51 2.56
CA ASN A 216 13.56 21.72 1.33
C ASN A 216 13.86 20.23 1.63
N MET A 217 12.84 19.40 1.71
CA MET A 217 12.97 17.96 1.97
C MET A 217 13.61 17.16 0.82
N ASN A 218 13.86 17.80 -0.34
CA ASN A 218 14.64 17.20 -1.42
C ASN A 218 16.16 17.39 -1.21
N ASP A 219 16.57 18.26 -0.27
CA ASP A 219 17.99 18.37 0.12
C ASP A 219 18.38 17.16 0.97
N TYR A 220 19.15 16.25 0.38
CA TYR A 220 19.55 15.00 1.06
C TYR A 220 20.34 15.24 2.37
N PRO A 221 21.30 16.17 2.46
CA PRO A 221 21.99 16.49 3.71
C PRO A 221 21.04 16.99 4.81
N LEU A 222 20.09 17.85 4.49
CA LEU A 222 19.09 18.33 5.46
C LEU A 222 18.22 17.19 5.96
N LYS A 223 17.75 16.35 5.06
CA LYS A 223 16.93 15.19 5.38
C LYS A 223 17.65 14.22 6.32
N MET A 224 18.94 13.98 6.09
CA MET A 224 19.76 13.11 6.96
C MET A 224 19.96 13.72 8.35
N LEU A 225 20.15 15.03 8.47
CA LEU A 225 20.26 15.70 9.77
C LEU A 225 18.97 15.60 10.58
N ILE A 226 17.81 15.83 9.93
CA ILE A 226 16.47 15.70 10.55
C ILE A 226 16.26 14.26 11.04
N PHE A 227 16.57 13.29 10.19
CA PHE A 227 16.41 11.88 10.50
C PHE A 227 17.30 11.41 11.66
N ASN A 228 18.59 11.83 11.67
CA ASN A 228 19.50 11.50 12.75
C ASN A 228 19.08 12.13 14.09
N ARG A 229 18.57 13.38 14.07
CA ARG A 229 18.00 14.00 15.27
C ARG A 229 16.76 13.23 15.78
N ALA A 230 15.85 12.83 14.87
CA ALA A 230 14.65 12.08 15.23
C ALA A 230 14.96 10.71 15.84
N ARG A 231 16.05 10.06 15.42
CA ARG A 231 16.50 8.78 16.00
C ARG A 231 17.01 8.86 17.44
N MET A 232 17.34 10.05 17.91
CA MET A 232 17.82 10.24 19.28
C MET A 232 16.68 10.27 20.31
N VAL A 233 15.43 10.42 19.85
CA VAL A 233 14.24 10.57 20.70
C VAL A 233 13.41 9.27 20.76
N LYS A 234 13.99 8.16 20.29
CA LYS A 234 13.33 6.83 20.28
C LYS A 234 13.79 5.99 21.44
#